data_e2949172e7945bb9dc2318714009d744
#
_entry.id   e2949172e7945bb9dc2318714009d744
#
_cell.length_a   1.000
_cell.length_b   1.000
_cell.length_c   1.000
_cell.angle_alpha   90.00
_cell.angle_beta   90.00
_cell.angle_gamma   90.00
#
_symmetry.space_group_name_H-M   'P 1'
#
loop_
_entity.id
_entity.type
_entity.pdbx_description
1 polymer ?
#
loop_
_entity_poly.entity_id
_entity_poly.type
_entity_poly.pdbx_seq_one_letter_code
_entity_poly.pdbx_strand_id
1 'polypeptide(L)'
;MTARDIVESYGRAIPPDGKPEYFRLHRYRFRALLAALPPAPARVLEIGTTPGQFTAILRRASYAVAGVDLFPEQRADLWRSLGVEVRFCNLDEQPLPYTDAQFDAVVFSEVIEHLSGSPLPALQEMARVLRPGGRLVLTTPNQLYIKSRLRTLADILLGRPFEPFDEFTRSMRLHGPQRYYNHSRLYTMRELRWLIEQSGLEVGLARYGDAWEQVGIEAGRLLRHPLRVAAKAGLWLLTSAFPAWRSMLLIVGQKPE
;
A
#
# COMPACT_ATOMS: atom_id res chain seq x y z
N MET A 1 -12.00 7.53 -18.45
CA MET A 1 -12.17 6.27 -17.67
C MET A 1 -11.99 6.57 -16.19
N THR A 2 -12.84 6.01 -15.32
CA THR A 2 -12.67 6.16 -13.87
C THR A 2 -11.53 5.27 -13.35
N ALA A 3 -11.01 5.55 -12.14
CA ALA A 3 -10.02 4.68 -11.50
C ALA A 3 -10.53 3.23 -11.36
N ARG A 4 -11.83 3.06 -11.11
CA ARG A 4 -12.49 1.75 -11.08
C ARG A 4 -12.39 1.04 -12.44
N ASP A 5 -12.72 1.73 -13.53
CA ASP A 5 -12.75 1.13 -14.87
C ASP A 5 -11.35 0.66 -15.30
N ILE A 6 -10.32 1.46 -15.00
CA ILE A 6 -8.92 1.14 -15.30
C ILE A 6 -8.48 -0.11 -14.52
N VAL A 7 -8.72 -0.15 -13.21
CA VAL A 7 -8.34 -1.28 -12.35
C VAL A 7 -9.08 -2.55 -12.76
N GLU A 8 -10.38 -2.48 -13.04
CA GLU A 8 -11.15 -3.66 -13.48
C GLU A 8 -10.74 -4.13 -14.88
N SER A 9 -10.42 -3.21 -15.79
CA SER A 9 -9.89 -3.53 -17.11
C SER A 9 -8.55 -4.26 -17.01
N TYR A 10 -7.67 -3.87 -16.09
CA TYR A 10 -6.44 -4.60 -15.79
C TYR A 10 -6.76 -6.00 -15.26
N GLY A 11 -7.67 -6.10 -14.28
CA GLY A 11 -8.05 -7.38 -13.66
C GLY A 11 -8.54 -8.43 -14.65
N ARG A 12 -9.27 -8.02 -15.70
CA ARG A 12 -9.72 -8.92 -16.78
C ARG A 12 -8.61 -9.42 -17.69
N ALA A 13 -7.47 -8.73 -17.71
CA ALA A 13 -6.35 -9.02 -18.60
C ALA A 13 -5.17 -9.70 -17.85
N ILE A 14 -5.31 -10.02 -16.57
CA ILE A 14 -4.23 -10.68 -15.80
C ILE A 14 -4.08 -12.11 -16.28
N PRO A 15 -2.88 -12.51 -16.74
CA PRO A 15 -2.61 -13.90 -17.08
C PRO A 15 -2.58 -14.78 -15.81
N PRO A 16 -2.72 -16.12 -15.93
CA PRO A 16 -2.75 -17.02 -14.77
C PRO A 16 -1.50 -16.93 -13.87
N ASP A 17 -0.33 -16.71 -14.44
CA ASP A 17 0.95 -16.50 -13.74
C ASP A 17 1.09 -15.08 -13.15
N GLY A 18 0.24 -14.15 -13.54
CA GLY A 18 0.19 -12.76 -13.06
C GLY A 18 -0.40 -12.57 -11.66
N LYS A 19 -0.56 -13.63 -10.86
CA LYS A 19 -1.08 -13.61 -9.47
C LYS A 19 -2.49 -13.02 -9.34
N PRO A 20 -3.53 -13.59 -10.00
CA PRO A 20 -4.89 -13.05 -9.97
C PRO A 20 -5.50 -12.97 -8.55
N GLU A 21 -5.11 -13.89 -7.65
CA GLU A 21 -5.53 -13.83 -6.25
C GLU A 21 -4.99 -12.60 -5.51
N TYR A 22 -3.74 -12.22 -5.77
CA TYR A 22 -3.17 -10.99 -5.21
C TYR A 22 -3.98 -9.77 -5.69
N PHE A 23 -4.29 -9.70 -7.00
CA PHE A 23 -5.14 -8.64 -7.53
C PHE A 23 -6.51 -8.61 -6.86
N ARG A 24 -7.17 -9.76 -6.73
CA ARG A 24 -8.50 -9.86 -6.09
C ARG A 24 -8.49 -9.30 -4.67
N LEU A 25 -7.41 -9.53 -3.92
CA LEU A 25 -7.24 -9.04 -2.56
C LEU A 25 -6.98 -7.52 -2.52
N HIS A 26 -6.23 -6.99 -3.47
CA HIS A 26 -5.72 -5.62 -3.41
C HIS A 26 -6.42 -4.62 -4.34
N ARG A 27 -7.35 -5.05 -5.20
CA ARG A 27 -8.02 -4.19 -6.21
C ARG A 27 -8.66 -2.93 -5.62
N TYR A 28 -9.22 -3.01 -4.42
CA TYR A 28 -9.86 -1.85 -3.76
C TYR A 28 -8.81 -0.82 -3.32
N ARG A 29 -7.66 -1.29 -2.84
CA ARG A 29 -6.51 -0.42 -2.54
C ARG A 29 -6.00 0.23 -3.82
N PHE A 30 -5.82 -0.54 -4.90
CA PHE A 30 -5.39 0.01 -6.20
C PHE A 30 -6.33 1.09 -6.73
N ARG A 31 -7.65 0.92 -6.56
CA ARG A 31 -8.63 1.96 -6.90
C ARG A 31 -8.45 3.22 -6.06
N ALA A 32 -8.23 3.06 -4.74
CA ALA A 32 -8.06 4.18 -3.83
C ALA A 32 -6.77 4.96 -4.13
N LEU A 33 -5.67 4.26 -4.39
CA LEU A 33 -4.39 4.84 -4.80
C LEU A 33 -4.53 5.62 -6.11
N LEU A 34 -5.08 4.98 -7.14
CA LEU A 34 -5.23 5.61 -8.46
C LEU A 34 -6.14 6.86 -8.41
N ALA A 35 -7.18 6.83 -7.58
CA ALA A 35 -8.09 7.96 -7.39
C ALA A 35 -7.47 9.13 -6.61
N ALA A 36 -6.39 8.89 -5.86
CA ALA A 36 -5.67 9.91 -5.09
C ALA A 36 -4.54 10.59 -5.88
N LEU A 37 -4.14 10.02 -7.00
CA LEU A 37 -3.12 10.57 -7.89
C LEU A 37 -3.61 11.80 -8.66
N PRO A 38 -2.68 12.69 -9.09
CA PRO A 38 -3.03 13.76 -10.02
C PRO A 38 -3.52 13.16 -11.35
N PRO A 39 -4.29 13.92 -12.16
CA PRO A 39 -4.71 13.46 -13.49
C PRO A 39 -3.51 13.10 -14.38
N ALA A 40 -3.67 12.04 -15.19
CA ALA A 40 -2.70 11.73 -16.24
C ALA A 40 -2.83 12.72 -17.42
N PRO A 41 -1.75 12.99 -18.17
CA PRO A 41 -0.41 12.42 -17.98
C PRO A 41 0.34 13.09 -16.82
N ALA A 42 1.02 12.29 -16.01
CA ALA A 42 1.88 12.76 -14.93
C ALA A 42 3.04 11.78 -14.71
N ARG A 43 4.14 12.25 -14.12
CA ARG A 43 5.30 11.44 -13.81
C ARG A 43 5.23 10.92 -12.39
N VAL A 44 5.14 9.60 -12.24
CA VAL A 44 4.93 8.91 -10.96
C VAL A 44 6.12 8.04 -10.60
N LEU A 45 6.61 8.18 -9.37
CA LEU A 45 7.55 7.24 -8.76
C LEU A 45 6.77 6.27 -7.88
N GLU A 46 6.91 4.98 -8.14
CA GLU A 46 6.36 3.92 -7.29
C GLU A 46 7.47 3.33 -6.39
N ILE A 47 7.24 3.34 -5.09
CA ILE A 47 8.13 2.77 -4.08
C ILE A 47 7.61 1.38 -3.69
N GLY A 48 8.47 0.34 -3.84
CA GLY A 48 8.05 -1.04 -3.61
C GLY A 48 7.18 -1.57 -4.75
N THR A 49 7.78 -1.70 -5.94
CA THR A 49 7.04 -2.03 -7.18
C THR A 49 6.57 -3.49 -7.25
N THR A 50 7.18 -4.42 -6.52
CA THR A 50 6.81 -5.85 -6.54
C THR A 50 5.43 -6.08 -5.91
N PRO A 51 4.51 -6.86 -6.55
CA PRO A 51 4.71 -7.77 -7.69
C PRO A 51 4.49 -7.15 -9.08
N GLY A 52 4.32 -5.84 -9.22
CA GLY A 52 4.22 -5.11 -10.49
C GLY A 52 2.80 -4.86 -11.00
N GLN A 53 1.78 -5.29 -10.27
CA GLN A 53 0.40 -5.09 -10.71
C GLN A 53 -0.02 -3.63 -10.68
N PHE A 54 0.39 -2.87 -9.66
CA PHE A 54 0.04 -1.46 -9.60
C PHE A 54 0.85 -0.65 -10.61
N THR A 55 2.13 -0.99 -10.83
CA THR A 55 2.95 -0.45 -11.93
C THR A 55 2.25 -0.62 -13.28
N ALA A 56 1.74 -1.81 -13.58
CA ALA A 56 1.00 -2.07 -14.82
C ALA A 56 -0.31 -1.28 -14.91
N ILE A 57 -1.01 -1.08 -13.79
CA ILE A 57 -2.22 -0.24 -13.72
C ILE A 57 -1.87 1.22 -13.99
N LEU A 58 -0.79 1.76 -13.43
CA LEU A 58 -0.30 3.12 -13.67
C LEU A 58 0.02 3.32 -15.16
N ARG A 59 0.75 2.38 -15.79
CA ARG A 59 1.05 2.44 -17.22
C ARG A 59 -0.22 2.41 -18.08
N ARG A 60 -1.21 1.57 -17.71
CA ARG A 60 -2.52 1.53 -18.38
C ARG A 60 -3.31 2.83 -18.22
N ALA A 61 -3.10 3.54 -17.13
CA ALA A 61 -3.68 4.85 -16.86
C ALA A 61 -2.91 6.02 -17.53
N SER A 62 -1.92 5.71 -18.38
CA SER A 62 -1.10 6.68 -19.14
C SER A 62 -0.17 7.54 -18.28
N TYR A 63 0.25 7.03 -17.11
CA TYR A 63 1.32 7.67 -16.34
C TYR A 63 2.70 7.32 -16.90
N ALA A 64 3.65 8.28 -16.82
CA ALA A 64 5.06 8.01 -16.95
C ALA A 64 5.59 7.48 -15.62
N VAL A 65 5.94 6.18 -15.55
CA VAL A 65 6.28 5.50 -14.30
C VAL A 65 7.76 5.23 -14.23
N ALA A 66 8.36 5.54 -13.08
CA ALA A 66 9.63 5.01 -12.61
C ALA A 66 9.39 4.28 -11.27
N GLY A 67 10.28 3.37 -10.90
CA GLY A 67 10.14 2.62 -9.68
C GLY A 67 11.43 2.44 -8.90
N VAL A 68 11.30 2.14 -7.60
CA VAL A 68 12.36 1.57 -6.78
C VAL A 68 11.86 0.34 -6.05
N ASP A 69 12.76 -0.64 -5.89
CA ASP A 69 12.49 -1.88 -5.16
C ASP A 69 13.78 -2.42 -4.52
N LEU A 70 13.66 -3.28 -3.53
CA LEU A 70 14.80 -3.99 -2.94
C LEU A 70 15.34 -5.11 -3.85
N PHE A 71 14.49 -5.64 -4.74
CA PHE A 71 14.81 -6.78 -5.59
C PHE A 71 14.28 -6.59 -7.02
N PRO A 72 14.67 -5.51 -7.73
CA PRO A 72 14.10 -5.19 -9.04
C PRO A 72 14.38 -6.28 -10.09
N GLU A 73 15.47 -7.02 -9.93
CA GLU A 73 15.87 -8.13 -10.82
C GLU A 73 14.88 -9.29 -10.84
N GLN A 74 14.13 -9.50 -9.76
CA GLN A 74 13.13 -10.58 -9.68
C GLN A 74 11.99 -10.44 -10.70
N ARG A 75 11.81 -9.24 -11.25
CA ARG A 75 10.77 -8.90 -12.22
C ARG A 75 11.30 -8.12 -13.43
N ALA A 76 12.57 -8.29 -13.76
CA ALA A 76 13.23 -7.56 -14.85
C ALA A 76 12.49 -7.68 -16.20
N ASP A 77 11.94 -8.87 -16.51
CA ASP A 77 11.16 -9.08 -17.74
C ASP A 77 9.86 -8.28 -17.74
N LEU A 78 9.19 -8.20 -16.60
CA LEU A 78 7.97 -7.40 -16.46
C LEU A 78 8.29 -5.90 -16.64
N TRP A 79 9.35 -5.41 -16.01
CA TRP A 79 9.74 -4.00 -16.14
C TRP A 79 10.07 -3.64 -17.59
N ARG A 80 10.79 -4.52 -18.30
CA ARG A 80 11.07 -4.35 -19.74
C ARG A 80 9.79 -4.33 -20.57
N SER A 81 8.85 -5.25 -20.32
CA SER A 81 7.58 -5.32 -21.05
C SER A 81 6.68 -4.09 -20.83
N LEU A 82 6.74 -3.49 -19.65
CA LEU A 82 5.98 -2.28 -19.30
C LEU A 82 6.69 -0.99 -19.74
N GLY A 83 7.97 -1.06 -20.17
CA GLY A 83 8.80 0.11 -20.45
C GLY A 83 9.00 0.97 -19.20
N VAL A 84 9.24 0.35 -18.04
CA VAL A 84 9.44 1.01 -16.74
C VAL A 84 10.84 0.71 -16.24
N GLU A 85 11.57 1.77 -15.87
CA GLU A 85 12.84 1.64 -15.16
C GLU A 85 12.55 1.45 -13.68
N VAL A 86 13.01 0.33 -13.10
CA VAL A 86 12.96 0.06 -11.66
C VAL A 86 14.39 -0.09 -11.14
N ARG A 87 14.77 0.79 -10.22
CA ARG A 87 16.10 0.83 -9.62
C ARG A 87 16.12 0.14 -8.26
N PHE A 88 17.26 -0.43 -7.91
CA PHE A 88 17.50 -0.87 -6.55
C PHE A 88 17.56 0.34 -5.61
N CYS A 89 16.86 0.27 -4.48
CA CYS A 89 16.97 1.23 -3.39
C CYS A 89 16.54 0.62 -2.07
N ASN A 90 17.43 0.63 -1.07
CA ASN A 90 17.09 0.34 0.32
C ASN A 90 16.84 1.65 1.06
N LEU A 91 15.58 1.96 1.34
CA LEU A 91 15.17 3.20 1.99
C LEU A 91 15.66 3.34 3.44
N ASP A 92 16.03 2.25 4.10
CA ASP A 92 16.65 2.29 5.44
C ASP A 92 18.12 2.74 5.39
N GLU A 93 18.80 2.66 4.23
CA GLU A 93 20.25 2.78 4.14
C GLU A 93 20.72 3.88 3.17
N GLN A 94 19.87 4.29 2.20
CA GLN A 94 20.32 5.18 1.13
C GLN A 94 19.21 6.12 0.62
N PRO A 95 19.60 7.30 0.08
CA PRO A 95 18.65 8.22 -0.53
C PRO A 95 18.05 7.64 -1.82
N LEU A 96 16.94 8.19 -2.25
CA LEU A 96 16.34 7.86 -3.54
C LEU A 96 17.28 8.24 -4.71
N PRO A 97 17.48 7.33 -5.70
CA PRO A 97 18.41 7.54 -6.81
C PRO A 97 17.82 8.46 -7.90
N TYR A 98 17.21 9.56 -7.50
CA TYR A 98 16.57 10.55 -8.36
C TYR A 98 16.92 11.97 -7.93
N THR A 99 16.85 12.90 -8.88
CA THR A 99 17.08 14.33 -8.63
C THR A 99 15.89 15.00 -7.94
N ASP A 100 16.13 16.18 -7.39
CA ASP A 100 15.10 17.01 -6.79
C ASP A 100 14.00 17.37 -7.80
N ALA A 101 12.78 17.51 -7.32
CA ALA A 101 11.63 18.00 -8.09
C ALA A 101 11.36 17.24 -9.42
N GLN A 102 11.61 15.93 -9.43
CA GLN A 102 11.55 15.10 -10.64
C GLN A 102 10.15 14.53 -10.92
N PHE A 103 9.29 14.39 -9.90
CA PHE A 103 8.02 13.68 -9.98
C PHE A 103 6.83 14.54 -9.61
N ASP A 104 5.70 14.31 -10.30
CA ASP A 104 4.38 14.88 -9.99
C ASP A 104 3.73 14.18 -8.80
N ALA A 105 4.01 12.88 -8.66
CA ALA A 105 3.55 12.09 -7.53
C ALA A 105 4.53 10.98 -7.16
N VAL A 106 4.53 10.63 -5.87
CA VAL A 106 5.17 9.44 -5.31
C VAL A 106 4.09 8.55 -4.71
N VAL A 107 4.11 7.26 -5.04
CA VAL A 107 3.27 6.24 -4.43
C VAL A 107 4.09 5.43 -3.45
N PHE A 108 3.68 5.41 -2.19
CA PHE A 108 4.32 4.68 -1.09
C PHE A 108 3.27 3.81 -0.40
N SER A 109 3.06 2.61 -0.96
CA SER A 109 1.93 1.76 -0.59
C SER A 109 2.37 0.46 0.05
N GLU A 110 1.98 0.23 1.31
CA GLU A 110 2.30 -0.97 2.10
C GLU A 110 3.81 -1.25 2.15
N VAL A 111 4.59 -0.23 2.44
CA VAL A 111 6.06 -0.31 2.57
C VAL A 111 6.54 0.34 3.88
N ILE A 112 5.90 1.42 4.34
CA ILE A 112 6.34 2.15 5.54
C ILE A 112 6.38 1.25 6.79
N GLU A 113 5.48 0.28 6.89
CA GLU A 113 5.42 -0.69 8.00
C GLU A 113 6.57 -1.68 8.01
N HIS A 114 7.30 -1.82 6.91
CA HIS A 114 8.44 -2.72 6.77
C HIS A 114 9.79 -2.06 7.05
N LEU A 115 9.83 -0.71 7.11
CA LEU A 115 11.06 0.01 7.44
C LEU A 115 11.53 -0.35 8.85
N SER A 116 12.83 -0.63 8.98
CA SER A 116 13.44 -1.08 10.23
C SER A 116 13.73 0.08 11.20
N GLY A 117 13.96 1.27 10.64
CA GLY A 117 14.31 2.47 11.38
C GLY A 117 13.18 3.51 11.40
N SER A 118 13.56 4.78 11.60
CA SER A 118 12.64 5.90 11.45
C SER A 118 12.25 6.06 9.98
N PRO A 119 10.94 6.15 9.64
CA PRO A 119 10.51 6.40 8.26
C PRO A 119 10.74 7.84 7.82
N LEU A 120 11.10 8.74 8.73
CA LEU A 120 11.19 10.18 8.44
C LEU A 120 12.24 10.51 7.37
N PRO A 121 13.48 9.96 7.37
CA PRO A 121 14.43 10.21 6.29
C PRO A 121 13.89 9.77 4.91
N ALA A 122 13.24 8.61 4.82
CA ALA A 122 12.63 8.15 3.57
C ALA A 122 11.51 9.08 3.09
N LEU A 123 10.66 9.58 3.99
CA LEU A 123 9.60 10.54 3.67
C LEU A 123 10.17 11.90 3.23
N GLN A 124 11.28 12.35 3.83
CA GLN A 124 11.99 13.57 3.41
C GLN A 124 12.59 13.42 2.01
N GLU A 125 13.14 12.25 1.68
CA GLU A 125 13.61 11.95 0.31
C GLU A 125 12.45 11.94 -0.70
N MET A 126 11.28 11.39 -0.33
CA MET A 126 10.09 11.47 -1.17
C MET A 126 9.64 12.93 -1.37
N ALA A 127 9.68 13.76 -0.33
CA ALA A 127 9.42 15.19 -0.44
C ALA A 127 10.44 15.90 -1.31
N ARG A 128 11.74 15.53 -1.25
CA ARG A 128 12.79 16.08 -2.09
C ARG A 128 12.54 15.84 -3.58
N VAL A 129 12.24 14.60 -3.96
CA VAL A 129 12.04 14.22 -5.36
C VAL A 129 10.70 14.68 -5.95
N LEU A 130 9.73 15.07 -5.12
CA LEU A 130 8.49 15.70 -5.56
C LEU A 130 8.76 17.13 -6.03
N ARG A 131 8.14 17.54 -7.15
CA ARG A 131 8.08 18.95 -7.57
C ARG A 131 7.22 19.78 -6.61
N PRO A 132 7.35 21.11 -6.54
CA PRO A 132 6.36 21.97 -5.89
C PRO A 132 4.94 21.62 -6.35
N GLY A 133 3.97 21.59 -5.44
CA GLY A 133 2.60 21.14 -5.71
C GLY A 133 2.44 19.62 -5.93
N GLY A 134 3.54 18.84 -5.96
CA GLY A 134 3.52 17.38 -6.14
C GLY A 134 2.94 16.63 -4.92
N ARG A 135 2.53 15.37 -5.11
CA ARG A 135 1.79 14.59 -4.10
C ARG A 135 2.49 13.31 -3.72
N LEU A 136 2.60 13.05 -2.42
CA LEU A 136 2.89 11.73 -1.86
C LEU A 136 1.56 11.03 -1.55
N VAL A 137 1.30 9.86 -2.15
CA VAL A 137 0.13 9.02 -1.85
C VAL A 137 0.61 7.79 -1.09
N LEU A 138 0.29 7.74 0.21
CA LEU A 138 0.73 6.69 1.12
C LEU A 138 -0.45 5.86 1.60
N THR A 139 -0.28 4.53 1.61
CA THR A 139 -1.18 3.60 2.32
C THR A 139 -0.38 2.65 3.21
N THR A 140 -1.01 2.25 4.32
CA THR A 140 -0.47 1.26 5.26
C THR A 140 -1.60 0.62 6.07
N PRO A 141 -1.42 -0.58 6.65
CA PRO A 141 -2.38 -1.17 7.55
C PRO A 141 -2.66 -0.28 8.76
N ASN A 142 -3.93 -0.24 9.18
CA ASN A 142 -4.35 0.55 10.33
C ASN A 142 -4.11 -0.20 11.63
N GLN A 143 -3.31 0.35 12.55
CA GLN A 143 -3.12 -0.20 13.88
C GLN A 143 -4.43 -0.39 14.65
N LEU A 144 -5.44 0.48 14.41
CA LEU A 144 -6.74 0.44 15.08
C LEU A 144 -7.78 -0.46 14.41
N TYR A 145 -7.38 -1.28 13.45
CA TYR A 145 -8.30 -2.18 12.75
C TYR A 145 -9.04 -3.10 13.70
N ILE A 146 -10.37 -2.99 13.75
CA ILE A 146 -11.23 -3.68 14.74
C ILE A 146 -11.06 -5.20 14.74
N LYS A 147 -10.94 -5.82 13.55
CA LYS A 147 -10.78 -7.28 13.46
C LYS A 147 -9.49 -7.74 14.12
N SER A 148 -8.37 -7.03 13.94
CA SER A 148 -7.10 -7.34 14.60
C SER A 148 -7.21 -7.17 16.11
N ARG A 149 -7.88 -6.12 16.56
CA ARG A 149 -8.12 -5.85 17.99
C ARG A 149 -8.97 -6.94 18.65
N LEU A 150 -10.06 -7.36 18.00
CA LEU A 150 -10.91 -8.44 18.51
C LEU A 150 -10.16 -9.77 18.53
N ARG A 151 -9.32 -10.05 17.53
CA ARG A 151 -8.45 -11.24 17.54
C ARG A 151 -7.47 -11.20 18.71
N THR A 152 -6.77 -10.09 18.89
CA THR A 152 -5.82 -9.91 20.01
C THR A 152 -6.52 -10.11 21.36
N LEU A 153 -7.73 -9.55 21.55
CA LEU A 153 -8.52 -9.76 22.77
C LEU A 153 -8.89 -11.25 22.97
N ALA A 154 -9.31 -11.92 21.90
CA ALA A 154 -9.61 -13.35 21.97
C ALA A 154 -8.37 -14.19 22.31
N ASP A 155 -7.20 -13.84 21.74
CA ASP A 155 -5.93 -14.52 22.02
C ASP A 155 -5.51 -14.32 23.49
N ILE A 156 -5.69 -13.12 24.05
CA ILE A 156 -5.47 -12.85 25.49
C ILE A 156 -6.38 -13.74 26.35
N LEU A 157 -7.70 -13.75 26.06
CA LEU A 157 -8.68 -14.50 26.85
C LEU A 157 -8.47 -16.02 26.78
N LEU A 158 -7.92 -16.51 25.67
CA LEU A 158 -7.65 -17.94 25.44
C LEU A 158 -6.23 -18.36 25.80
N GLY A 159 -5.40 -17.45 26.33
CA GLY A 159 -3.99 -17.72 26.66
C GLY A 159 -3.14 -18.11 25.44
N ARG A 160 -3.50 -17.62 24.24
CA ARG A 160 -2.77 -17.89 23.00
C ARG A 160 -1.68 -16.85 22.77
N PRO A 161 -0.51 -17.23 22.21
CA PRO A 161 0.49 -16.26 21.79
C PRO A 161 -0.04 -15.38 20.65
N PHE A 162 0.35 -14.10 20.64
CA PHE A 162 -0.06 -13.15 19.60
C PHE A 162 0.56 -13.50 18.24
N GLU A 163 1.74 -14.10 18.26
CA GLU A 163 2.47 -14.55 17.08
C GLU A 163 2.71 -16.06 17.20
N PRO A 164 2.35 -16.87 16.18
CA PRO A 164 2.70 -18.28 16.13
C PRO A 164 4.22 -18.47 16.21
N PHE A 165 4.69 -19.53 16.90
CA PHE A 165 6.12 -19.73 17.15
C PHE A 165 6.95 -19.89 15.85
N ASP A 166 6.40 -20.46 14.80
CA ASP A 166 7.03 -20.55 13.48
C ASP A 166 7.14 -19.19 12.79
N GLU A 167 6.19 -18.28 12.99
CA GLU A 167 6.24 -16.90 12.53
C GLU A 167 7.29 -16.11 13.33
N PHE A 168 7.29 -16.26 14.66
CA PHE A 168 8.32 -15.70 15.53
C PHE A 168 9.73 -16.13 15.12
N THR A 169 9.98 -17.45 14.95
CA THR A 169 11.32 -17.95 14.55
C THR A 169 11.73 -17.45 13.18
N ARG A 170 10.78 -17.21 12.28
CA ARG A 170 11.03 -16.62 10.96
C ARG A 170 11.38 -15.14 11.05
N SER A 171 10.67 -14.39 11.91
CA SER A 171 10.93 -12.96 12.13
C SER A 171 12.28 -12.70 12.82
N MET A 172 12.77 -13.66 13.61
CA MET A 172 14.07 -13.55 14.28
C MET A 172 15.27 -13.84 13.37
N ARG A 173 15.05 -14.30 12.14
CA ARG A 173 16.13 -14.50 11.16
C ARG A 173 16.48 -13.15 10.51
N LEU A 174 17.39 -12.43 11.15
CA LEU A 174 17.80 -11.08 10.76
C LEU A 174 18.65 -11.00 9.47
N HIS A 175 18.89 -12.12 8.78
CA HIS A 175 19.75 -12.18 7.59
C HIS A 175 18.94 -12.39 6.31
N GLY A 176 19.31 -11.65 5.25
CA GLY A 176 18.73 -11.78 3.92
C GLY A 176 17.36 -11.08 3.75
N PRO A 177 16.69 -11.35 2.61
CA PRO A 177 15.45 -10.67 2.23
C PRO A 177 14.30 -10.81 3.22
N GLN A 178 14.31 -11.84 4.05
CA GLN A 178 13.22 -12.16 4.96
C GLN A 178 13.00 -11.09 6.03
N ARG A 179 14.01 -10.30 6.40
CA ARG A 179 13.87 -9.19 7.36
C ARG A 179 12.87 -8.12 6.91
N TYR A 180 12.67 -7.98 5.60
CA TYR A 180 11.78 -6.98 5.01
C TYR A 180 10.33 -7.47 4.81
N TYR A 181 10.02 -8.73 5.14
CA TYR A 181 8.64 -9.26 5.04
C TYR A 181 7.81 -9.06 6.30
N ASN A 182 8.44 -8.69 7.42
CA ASN A 182 7.76 -8.47 8.68
C ASN A 182 7.35 -7.01 8.82
N HIS A 183 6.19 -6.78 9.44
CA HIS A 183 5.79 -5.43 9.83
C HIS A 183 6.58 -5.03 11.08
N SER A 184 7.54 -4.13 10.93
CA SER A 184 8.30 -3.56 12.05
C SER A 184 7.42 -2.70 12.94
N ARG A 185 6.44 -2.00 12.34
CA ARG A 185 5.51 -1.14 13.06
C ARG A 185 4.20 -0.96 12.30
N LEU A 186 3.08 -0.87 13.03
CA LEU A 186 1.81 -0.37 12.50
C LEU A 186 1.59 1.07 12.95
N TYR A 187 0.85 1.83 12.15
CA TYR A 187 0.63 3.25 12.35
C TYR A 187 -0.84 3.57 12.64
N THR A 188 -1.06 4.66 13.38
CA THR A 188 -2.33 5.35 13.48
C THR A 188 -2.38 6.55 12.52
N MET A 189 -3.57 7.04 12.20
CA MET A 189 -3.71 8.23 11.35
C MET A 189 -3.04 9.48 11.96
N ARG A 190 -3.02 9.60 13.30
CA ARG A 190 -2.36 10.70 13.99
C ARG A 190 -0.85 10.68 13.78
N GLU A 191 -0.23 9.50 13.87
CA GLU A 191 1.20 9.32 13.65
C GLU A 191 1.58 9.59 12.20
N LEU A 192 0.77 9.11 11.24
CA LEU A 192 1.03 9.39 9.82
C LEU A 192 0.92 10.88 9.50
N ARG A 193 -0.07 11.59 10.04
CA ARG A 193 -0.18 13.05 9.86
C ARG A 193 1.08 13.76 10.34
N TRP A 194 1.52 13.44 11.54
CA TRP A 194 2.73 14.02 12.11
C TRP A 194 3.96 13.73 11.24
N LEU A 195 4.13 12.49 10.77
CA LEU A 195 5.24 12.11 9.89
C LEU A 195 5.22 12.88 8.56
N ILE A 196 4.07 13.05 7.94
CA ILE A 196 3.93 13.84 6.69
C ILE A 196 4.33 15.29 6.95
N GLU A 197 3.85 15.90 8.03
CA GLU A 197 4.19 17.29 8.38
C GLU A 197 5.69 17.45 8.68
N GLN A 198 6.31 16.50 9.42
CA GLN A 198 7.74 16.52 9.71
C GLN A 198 8.62 16.26 8.46
N SER A 199 8.07 15.69 7.40
CA SER A 199 8.78 15.51 6.14
C SER A 199 8.77 16.75 5.23
N GLY A 200 8.12 17.84 5.67
CA GLY A 200 7.98 19.09 4.90
C GLY A 200 6.80 19.06 3.90
N LEU A 201 5.87 18.13 4.05
CA LEU A 201 4.65 18.04 3.25
C LEU A 201 3.44 18.50 4.07
N GLU A 202 2.46 19.10 3.39
CA GLU A 202 1.16 19.44 3.97
C GLU A 202 0.17 18.29 3.80
N VAL A 203 -0.67 18.03 4.80
CA VAL A 203 -1.69 16.99 4.72
C VAL A 203 -2.87 17.47 3.88
N GLY A 204 -2.95 17.01 2.62
CA GLY A 204 -4.05 17.33 1.70
C GLY A 204 -5.28 16.43 1.86
N LEU A 205 -5.08 15.14 2.15
CA LEU A 205 -6.15 14.17 2.37
C LEU A 205 -5.72 13.16 3.44
N ALA A 206 -6.62 12.80 4.34
CA ALA A 206 -6.42 11.71 5.28
C ALA A 206 -7.71 10.92 5.44
N ARG A 207 -7.70 9.62 5.09
CA ARG A 207 -8.90 8.79 5.01
C ARG A 207 -8.64 7.35 5.49
N TYR A 208 -9.62 6.80 6.17
CA TYR A 208 -9.66 5.38 6.50
C TYR A 208 -10.29 4.60 5.35
N GLY A 209 -9.53 3.69 4.75
CA GLY A 209 -9.98 2.86 3.63
C GLY A 209 -10.46 1.48 4.10
N ASP A 210 -11.45 0.95 3.39
CA ASP A 210 -12.12 -0.33 3.65
C ASP A 210 -11.70 -1.42 2.66
N ALA A 211 -10.44 -1.41 2.25
CA ALA A 211 -9.93 -2.29 1.20
C ALA A 211 -10.14 -3.78 1.51
N TRP A 212 -9.90 -4.20 2.75
CA TRP A 212 -10.04 -5.59 3.17
C TRP A 212 -11.47 -5.99 3.52
N GLU A 213 -12.28 -5.05 3.99
CA GLU A 213 -13.68 -5.28 4.32
C GLU A 213 -14.50 -5.64 3.09
N GLN A 214 -14.22 -4.99 1.96
CA GLN A 214 -14.92 -5.25 0.69
C GLN A 214 -14.53 -6.58 0.04
N VAL A 215 -13.35 -7.14 0.35
CA VAL A 215 -12.90 -8.42 -0.22
C VAL A 215 -13.81 -9.56 0.22
N GLY A 216 -14.43 -10.23 -0.76
CA GLY A 216 -15.30 -11.42 -0.51
C GLY A 216 -16.77 -11.11 -0.23
N ILE A 217 -17.19 -9.83 -0.30
CA ILE A 217 -18.61 -9.44 -0.41
C ILE A 217 -18.97 -9.46 -1.90
N GLU A 218 -19.06 -10.65 -2.48
CA GLU A 218 -19.38 -10.85 -3.88
C GLU A 218 -20.64 -11.70 -4.00
N ALA A 219 -21.57 -11.33 -4.89
CA ALA A 219 -22.86 -12.03 -5.05
C ALA A 219 -22.70 -13.53 -5.30
N GLY A 220 -21.68 -13.95 -6.07
CA GLY A 220 -21.41 -15.36 -6.32
C GLY A 220 -20.92 -16.16 -5.09
N ARG A 221 -20.47 -15.51 -4.03
CA ARG A 221 -20.10 -16.14 -2.76
C ARG A 221 -21.25 -16.25 -1.78
N LEU A 222 -22.28 -15.44 -1.92
CA LEU A 222 -23.45 -15.46 -1.05
C LEU A 222 -24.13 -16.84 -1.06
N LEU A 223 -24.24 -17.45 -2.23
CA LEU A 223 -24.86 -18.79 -2.38
C LEU A 223 -24.00 -19.91 -1.77
N ARG A 224 -22.67 -19.78 -1.80
CA ARG A 224 -21.75 -20.84 -1.30
C ARG A 224 -21.40 -20.69 0.18
N HIS A 225 -21.37 -19.47 0.70
CA HIS A 225 -20.92 -19.18 2.07
C HIS A 225 -21.74 -18.04 2.71
N PRO A 226 -23.07 -18.17 2.87
CA PRO A 226 -23.95 -17.07 3.29
C PRO A 226 -23.55 -16.45 4.64
N LEU A 227 -23.22 -17.27 5.64
CA LEU A 227 -22.83 -16.80 6.97
C LEU A 227 -21.52 -15.99 6.95
N ARG A 228 -20.55 -16.41 6.14
CA ARG A 228 -19.28 -15.65 5.99
C ARG A 228 -19.50 -14.31 5.28
N VAL A 229 -20.36 -14.26 4.28
CA VAL A 229 -20.70 -13.02 3.58
C VAL A 229 -21.48 -12.10 4.52
N ALA A 230 -22.45 -12.61 5.27
CA ALA A 230 -23.21 -11.83 6.27
C ALA A 230 -22.30 -11.25 7.35
N ALA A 231 -21.39 -12.05 7.92
CA ALA A 231 -20.41 -11.57 8.91
C ALA A 231 -19.51 -10.47 8.36
N LYS A 232 -19.04 -10.61 7.10
CA LYS A 232 -18.23 -9.56 6.44
C LYS A 232 -19.04 -8.31 6.12
N ALA A 233 -20.28 -8.46 5.68
CA ALA A 233 -21.16 -7.32 5.45
C ALA A 233 -21.45 -6.57 6.77
N GLY A 234 -21.69 -7.30 7.85
CA GLY A 234 -21.82 -6.72 9.19
C GLY A 234 -20.57 -5.94 9.64
N LEU A 235 -19.40 -6.52 9.44
CA LEU A 235 -18.12 -5.83 9.70
C LEU A 235 -17.97 -4.58 8.85
N TRP A 236 -18.29 -4.65 7.57
CA TRP A 236 -18.23 -3.51 6.66
C TRP A 236 -19.21 -2.40 7.08
N LEU A 237 -20.45 -2.74 7.46
CA LEU A 237 -21.42 -1.79 8.01
C LEU A 237 -20.91 -1.14 9.29
N LEU A 238 -20.39 -1.92 10.23
CA LEU A 238 -19.81 -1.44 11.48
C LEU A 238 -18.67 -0.47 11.21
N THR A 239 -17.72 -0.81 10.35
CA THR A 239 -16.58 0.05 10.02
C THR A 239 -16.99 1.24 9.13
N SER A 240 -18.17 1.20 8.51
CA SER A 240 -18.74 2.36 7.83
C SER A 240 -19.30 3.38 8.81
N ALA A 241 -19.90 2.92 9.92
CA ALA A 241 -20.32 3.79 11.02
C ALA A 241 -19.14 4.34 11.84
N PHE A 242 -18.07 3.56 11.97
CA PHE A 242 -16.85 3.93 12.71
C PHE A 242 -15.60 3.83 11.81
N PRO A 243 -15.35 4.82 10.92
CA PRO A 243 -14.27 4.76 9.93
C PRO A 243 -12.88 4.52 10.50
N ALA A 244 -12.59 5.00 11.72
CA ALA A 244 -11.31 4.78 12.39
C ALA A 244 -10.99 3.29 12.65
N TRP A 245 -11.98 2.40 12.56
CA TRP A 245 -11.84 0.96 12.73
C TRP A 245 -11.60 0.21 11.42
N ARG A 246 -11.53 0.90 10.29
CA ARG A 246 -11.22 0.32 8.96
C ARG A 246 -9.79 -0.19 8.88
N SER A 247 -9.57 -1.10 7.95
CA SER A 247 -8.32 -1.85 7.82
C SER A 247 -7.12 -1.07 7.31
N MET A 248 -7.34 0.00 6.54
CA MET A 248 -6.29 0.71 5.81
C MET A 248 -6.31 2.20 6.13
N LEU A 249 -5.12 2.78 6.28
CA LEU A 249 -4.91 4.22 6.26
C LEU A 249 -4.51 4.65 4.85
N LEU A 250 -5.09 5.75 4.37
CA LEU A 250 -4.67 6.43 3.15
C LEU A 250 -4.45 7.90 3.50
N ILE A 251 -3.25 8.40 3.21
CA ILE A 251 -2.90 9.80 3.41
C ILE A 251 -2.23 10.35 2.14
N VAL A 252 -2.55 11.59 1.81
CA VAL A 252 -1.89 12.34 0.73
C VAL A 252 -1.20 13.53 1.36
N GLY A 253 0.14 13.54 1.25
CA GLY A 253 0.97 14.70 1.53
C GLY A 253 1.16 15.51 0.25
N GLN A 254 1.07 16.83 0.33
CA GLN A 254 1.33 17.73 -0.79
C GLN A 254 2.55 18.59 -0.49
N LYS A 255 3.47 18.67 -1.45
CA LYS A 255 4.62 19.58 -1.35
C LYS A 255 4.12 21.02 -1.55
N PRO A 256 4.44 21.96 -0.66
CA PRO A 256 4.16 23.39 -0.88
C PRO A 256 4.69 23.88 -2.24
N GLU A 257 4.06 24.96 -2.78
CA GLU A 257 4.46 25.59 -4.04
C GLU A 257 5.85 26.24 -3.95
#